data_909a4287a7954cd1df414e335d792e8d
#
_entry.id   909a4287a7954cd1df414e335d792e8d
#
_cell.length_a   1.000
_cell.length_b   1.000
_cell.length_c   1.000
_cell.angle_alpha   90.00
_cell.angle_beta   90.00
_cell.angle_gamma   90.00
#
_symmetry.space_group_name_H-M   'P 1'
#
loop_
_entity.id
_entity.type
_entity.pdbx_description
1 polymer ?
#
loop_
_entity_poly.entity_id
_entity_poly.type
_entity_poly.pdbx_seq_one_letter_code
_entity_poly.pdbx_strand_id
1 'polypeptide(L)'
;MNYQQKDLVRIAKRENNTKRNYLVVDPLQGKHVPVEPSKALNLFKSLAEKLQGKYEGERLLLIGFAETATAIGAQAAITLETKYIQTTREVIPDARYLFFSEAHSHATEQKLVKDDIDRVINDIDRIVFIEDEVTTGNTIMNIIKIITKEYQKKIKFAVASLLNGMTEESLKIYQDEKIELHYLVKTDHSGYGAVAEQYRCDGLYICAIPENHTHESADIDVQSEKNMREHIISIPGWMNARRFVDAKQYEAACRKLAETVIAETGVKQGERVLVIGTEEFMYPALLTGQEIEKMGCEVRSHSTTRSPIAVSTEEEYPLHCRYELRSLYDPDRKTFIYDLENYDRVIVMTDSALVSLKGLETLTYALRMKNENITVIRWC
;
A
#
# COMPACT_ATOMS: atom_id res chain seq x y z
N MET A 1 -16.11 8.37 -12.56
CA MET A 1 -15.74 7.51 -13.72
C MET A 1 -16.37 6.14 -13.55
N ASN A 2 -16.69 5.42 -14.63
CA ASN A 2 -17.26 4.06 -14.51
C ASN A 2 -16.18 3.06 -14.92
N TYR A 3 -15.50 2.46 -13.92
CA TYR A 3 -14.46 1.45 -14.14
C TYR A 3 -15.08 0.09 -14.45
N GLN A 4 -14.40 -0.68 -15.28
CA GLN A 4 -14.76 -2.05 -15.65
C GLN A 4 -13.64 -3.02 -15.25
N GLN A 5 -13.92 -4.31 -15.21
CA GLN A 5 -12.94 -5.35 -14.87
C GLN A 5 -11.66 -5.24 -15.71
N LYS A 6 -11.79 -5.01 -17.03
CA LYS A 6 -10.64 -4.85 -17.94
C LYS A 6 -9.72 -3.67 -17.58
N ASP A 7 -10.20 -2.68 -16.85
CA ASP A 7 -9.41 -1.50 -16.45
C ASP A 7 -8.58 -1.77 -15.18
N LEU A 8 -9.07 -2.64 -14.28
CA LEU A 8 -8.52 -2.85 -12.94
C LEU A 8 -7.93 -4.25 -12.70
N VAL A 9 -8.12 -5.20 -13.63
CA VAL A 9 -7.75 -6.58 -13.40
C VAL A 9 -6.74 -7.05 -14.44
N ARG A 10 -5.56 -7.45 -13.96
CA ARG A 10 -4.58 -8.28 -14.68
C ARG A 10 -4.25 -9.47 -13.79
N ILE A 11 -4.12 -10.64 -14.39
CA ILE A 11 -3.85 -11.85 -13.62
C ILE A 11 -2.36 -12.15 -13.66
N ALA A 12 -1.78 -12.29 -12.47
CA ALA A 12 -0.41 -12.70 -12.28
C ALA A 12 -0.33 -14.00 -11.47
N LYS A 13 0.77 -14.73 -11.60
CA LYS A 13 1.04 -15.97 -10.86
C LYS A 13 1.74 -15.66 -9.56
N ARG A 14 1.23 -16.22 -8.45
CA ARG A 14 1.89 -16.15 -7.14
C ARG A 14 2.99 -17.18 -7.05
N GLU A 15 4.11 -16.81 -6.45
CA GLU A 15 5.10 -17.78 -6.01
C GLU A 15 4.69 -18.43 -4.68
N ASN A 16 4.95 -19.72 -4.55
CA ASN A 16 4.86 -20.46 -3.27
C ASN A 16 3.49 -20.44 -2.57
N ASN A 17 2.39 -20.26 -3.32
CA ASN A 17 1.05 -20.32 -2.74
C ASN A 17 0.17 -21.33 -3.50
N THR A 18 -0.04 -22.50 -2.90
CA THR A 18 -0.84 -23.59 -3.50
C THR A 18 -2.34 -23.42 -3.32
N LYS A 19 -2.79 -22.58 -2.37
CA LYS A 19 -4.22 -22.35 -2.12
C LYS A 19 -4.82 -21.35 -3.09
N ARG A 20 -4.07 -20.29 -3.42
CA ARG A 20 -4.44 -19.28 -4.40
C ARG A 20 -3.20 -18.97 -5.24
N ASN A 21 -3.08 -19.66 -6.37
CA ASN A 21 -1.94 -19.57 -7.28
C ASN A 21 -1.87 -18.27 -8.09
N TYR A 22 -2.87 -17.41 -8.02
CA TYR A 22 -2.94 -16.14 -8.73
C TYR A 22 -2.99 -14.94 -7.79
N LEU A 23 -2.62 -13.80 -8.33
CA LEU A 23 -2.83 -12.47 -7.76
C LEU A 23 -3.52 -11.59 -8.80
N VAL A 24 -4.44 -10.75 -8.36
CA VAL A 24 -4.96 -9.67 -9.19
C VAL A 24 -4.01 -8.48 -9.06
N VAL A 25 -3.44 -8.04 -10.18
CA VAL A 25 -2.65 -6.82 -10.29
C VAL A 25 -3.54 -5.73 -10.85
N ASP A 26 -3.79 -4.70 -10.06
CA ASP A 26 -4.48 -3.49 -10.51
C ASP A 26 -3.45 -2.51 -11.10
N PRO A 27 -3.51 -2.21 -12.41
CA PRO A 27 -2.55 -1.33 -13.06
C PRO A 27 -2.69 0.16 -12.66
N LEU A 28 -3.77 0.53 -11.98
CA LEU A 28 -4.03 1.91 -11.56
C LEU A 28 -3.73 2.18 -10.08
N GLN A 29 -3.21 1.20 -9.35
CA GLN A 29 -3.03 1.31 -7.90
C GLN A 29 -1.64 1.82 -7.49
N GLY A 30 -0.62 1.66 -8.34
CA GLY A 30 0.76 2.04 -8.03
C GLY A 30 1.46 1.14 -7.01
N LYS A 31 0.95 -0.09 -6.80
CA LYS A 31 1.55 -1.06 -5.88
C LYS A 31 2.52 -2.01 -6.57
N HIS A 32 2.08 -2.64 -7.64
CA HIS A 32 2.85 -3.63 -8.38
C HIS A 32 3.32 -3.11 -9.75
N VAL A 33 2.60 -2.14 -10.29
CA VAL A 33 2.87 -1.50 -11.57
C VAL A 33 2.99 0.02 -11.36
N PRO A 34 3.97 0.69 -11.98
CA PRO A 34 4.05 2.14 -11.96
C PRO A 34 2.81 2.79 -12.56
N VAL A 35 2.27 3.82 -11.91
CA VAL A 35 1.03 4.50 -12.33
C VAL A 35 1.20 6.01 -12.35
N GLU A 36 0.45 6.72 -13.19
CA GLU A 36 0.29 8.17 -13.07
C GLU A 36 -0.43 8.49 -11.74
N PRO A 37 0.16 9.28 -10.82
CA PRO A 37 -0.40 9.54 -9.50
C PRO A 37 -1.84 10.03 -9.51
N SER A 38 -2.16 10.94 -10.43
CA SER A 38 -3.53 11.47 -10.60
C SER A 38 -4.54 10.38 -10.96
N LYS A 39 -4.16 9.37 -11.76
CA LYS A 39 -5.04 8.24 -12.10
C LYS A 39 -5.34 7.38 -10.88
N ALA A 40 -4.31 7.06 -10.06
CA ALA A 40 -4.49 6.30 -8.83
C ALA A 40 -5.41 7.03 -7.84
N LEU A 41 -5.12 8.31 -7.56
CA LEU A 41 -5.92 9.09 -6.61
C LEU A 41 -7.37 9.29 -7.09
N ASN A 42 -7.59 9.43 -8.40
CA ASN A 42 -8.94 9.50 -8.98
C ASN A 42 -9.70 8.17 -8.85
N LEU A 43 -9.03 7.03 -9.02
CA LEU A 43 -9.61 5.71 -8.76
C LEU A 43 -10.06 5.60 -7.31
N PHE A 44 -9.20 5.95 -6.34
CA PHE A 44 -9.51 5.89 -4.91
C PHE A 44 -10.64 6.87 -4.53
N LYS A 45 -10.64 8.06 -5.11
CA LYS A 45 -11.74 9.03 -4.95
C LYS A 45 -13.06 8.47 -5.46
N SER A 46 -13.05 7.75 -6.59
CA SER A 46 -14.27 7.13 -7.15
C SER A 46 -14.87 6.08 -6.20
N LEU A 47 -14.04 5.39 -5.41
CA LEU A 47 -14.55 4.52 -4.34
C LEU A 47 -15.21 5.33 -3.22
N ALA A 48 -14.61 6.43 -2.78
CA ALA A 48 -15.19 7.32 -1.77
C ALA A 48 -16.54 7.90 -2.22
N GLU A 49 -16.69 8.23 -3.49
CA GLU A 49 -17.96 8.73 -4.09
C GLU A 49 -19.10 7.70 -3.98
N LYS A 50 -18.79 6.38 -3.91
CA LYS A 50 -19.81 5.35 -3.63
C LYS A 50 -20.36 5.41 -2.21
N LEU A 51 -19.61 5.99 -1.27
CA LEU A 51 -19.99 6.15 0.12
C LEU A 51 -20.63 7.52 0.41
N GLN A 52 -20.42 8.49 -0.48
CA GLN A 52 -20.90 9.86 -0.30
C GLN A 52 -22.43 9.90 -0.15
N GLY A 53 -22.92 10.56 0.88
CA GLY A 53 -24.36 10.66 1.19
C GLY A 53 -25.01 9.38 1.71
N LYS A 54 -24.27 8.25 1.83
CA LYS A 54 -24.86 6.99 2.31
C LYS A 54 -25.06 6.96 3.83
N TYR A 55 -24.26 7.68 4.57
CA TYR A 55 -24.18 7.63 6.02
C TYR A 55 -24.30 9.02 6.64
N GLU A 56 -25.19 9.85 6.08
CA GLU A 56 -25.42 11.19 6.60
C GLU A 56 -25.85 11.17 8.07
N GLY A 57 -25.21 12.02 8.87
CA GLY A 57 -25.44 12.10 10.31
C GLY A 57 -24.72 11.04 11.15
N GLU A 58 -24.02 10.07 10.54
CA GLU A 58 -23.18 9.10 11.25
C GLU A 58 -21.73 9.60 11.32
N ARG A 59 -21.08 9.40 12.48
CA ARG A 59 -19.65 9.65 12.67
C ARG A 59 -18.87 8.43 12.21
N LEU A 60 -18.14 8.59 11.12
CA LEU A 60 -17.44 7.51 10.46
C LEU A 60 -15.98 7.39 10.95
N LEU A 61 -15.49 6.15 11.03
CA LEU A 61 -14.09 5.80 11.05
C LEU A 61 -13.79 4.91 9.85
N LEU A 62 -12.88 5.33 8.97
CA LEU A 62 -12.39 4.48 7.90
C LEU A 62 -11.13 3.74 8.36
N ILE A 63 -11.07 2.43 8.07
CA ILE A 63 -9.92 1.57 8.38
C ILE A 63 -9.39 0.97 7.08
N GLY A 64 -8.23 1.45 6.61
CA GLY A 64 -7.56 0.91 5.41
C GLY A 64 -6.69 -0.29 5.75
N PHE A 65 -6.81 -1.38 4.99
CA PHE A 65 -6.03 -2.58 5.25
C PHE A 65 -4.60 -2.50 4.66
N ALA A 66 -3.62 -2.81 5.47
CA ALA A 66 -2.25 -2.99 5.03
C ALA A 66 -2.10 -4.31 4.23
N GLU A 67 -1.37 -4.31 3.17
CA GLU A 67 -0.43 -3.28 2.73
C GLU A 67 -1.05 -2.36 1.67
N THR A 68 -1.92 -2.91 0.81
CA THR A 68 -2.33 -2.35 -0.47
C THR A 68 -3.40 -1.26 -0.33
N ALA A 69 -4.34 -1.42 0.61
CA ALA A 69 -5.45 -0.48 0.74
C ALA A 69 -5.15 0.73 1.64
N THR A 70 -3.91 0.95 2.08
CA THR A 70 -3.54 2.10 2.92
C THR A 70 -3.78 3.43 2.20
N ALA A 71 -3.34 3.55 0.94
CA ALA A 71 -3.55 4.76 0.15
C ALA A 71 -5.01 4.95 -0.26
N ILE A 72 -5.72 3.85 -0.57
CA ILE A 72 -7.15 3.87 -0.91
C ILE A 72 -7.95 4.41 0.28
N GLY A 73 -7.69 3.87 1.48
CA GLY A 73 -8.35 4.28 2.71
C GLY A 73 -8.08 5.73 3.08
N ALA A 74 -6.83 6.18 2.96
CA ALA A 74 -6.45 7.57 3.20
C ALA A 74 -7.18 8.53 2.24
N GLN A 75 -7.13 8.27 0.93
CA GLN A 75 -7.84 9.11 -0.05
C GLN A 75 -9.36 9.10 0.17
N ALA A 76 -9.93 7.94 0.50
CA ALA A 76 -11.37 7.84 0.79
C ALA A 76 -11.74 8.67 2.02
N ALA A 77 -10.97 8.59 3.11
CA ALA A 77 -11.22 9.36 4.32
C ALA A 77 -11.08 10.88 4.09
N ILE A 78 -10.11 11.29 3.30
CA ILE A 78 -9.91 12.69 2.91
C ILE A 78 -11.09 13.18 2.07
N THR A 79 -11.54 12.41 1.09
CA THR A 79 -12.68 12.76 0.24
C THR A 79 -13.99 12.89 1.03
N LEU A 80 -14.16 12.05 2.06
CA LEU A 80 -15.34 12.06 2.95
C LEU A 80 -15.17 12.98 4.17
N GLU A 81 -14.03 13.64 4.31
CA GLU A 81 -13.68 14.53 5.42
C GLU A 81 -13.89 13.90 6.80
N THR A 82 -13.45 12.64 6.98
CA THR A 82 -13.72 11.84 8.17
C THR A 82 -12.44 11.41 8.92
N LYS A 83 -12.56 10.45 9.83
CA LYS A 83 -11.47 9.90 10.63
C LYS A 83 -10.86 8.70 9.92
N TYR A 84 -9.56 8.51 10.10
CA TYR A 84 -8.81 7.45 9.45
C TYR A 84 -7.81 6.77 10.39
N ILE A 85 -7.62 5.49 10.19
CA ILE A 85 -6.52 4.69 10.69
C ILE A 85 -6.26 3.57 9.69
N GLN A 86 -5.01 3.16 9.52
CA GLN A 86 -4.71 1.95 8.76
C GLN A 86 -4.31 0.79 9.68
N THR A 87 -4.58 -0.43 9.25
CA THR A 87 -3.96 -1.60 9.86
C THR A 87 -2.47 -1.61 9.54
N THR A 88 -1.71 -2.40 10.26
CA THR A 88 -0.27 -2.47 10.04
C THR A 88 0.27 -3.87 10.31
N ARG A 89 1.40 -4.18 9.71
CA ARG A 89 2.26 -5.31 10.06
C ARG A 89 3.52 -4.85 10.80
N GLU A 90 3.72 -3.53 10.90
CA GLU A 90 4.84 -2.94 11.62
C GLU A 90 4.60 -2.92 13.13
N VAL A 91 5.68 -2.89 13.90
CA VAL A 91 5.62 -2.71 15.35
C VAL A 91 5.73 -1.22 15.66
N ILE A 92 4.71 -0.68 16.33
CA ILE A 92 4.73 0.68 16.86
C ILE A 92 5.08 0.57 18.34
N PRO A 93 6.17 1.20 18.80
CA PRO A 93 6.57 1.13 20.21
C PRO A 93 5.42 1.52 21.14
N ASP A 94 5.30 0.82 22.26
CA ASP A 94 4.37 1.08 23.37
C ASP A 94 2.87 1.05 22.99
N ALA A 95 2.52 0.51 21.80
CA ALA A 95 1.13 0.37 21.36
C ALA A 95 0.55 -1.01 21.71
N ARG A 96 -0.68 -1.02 22.21
CA ARG A 96 -1.49 -2.25 22.29
C ARG A 96 -2.24 -2.46 20.99
N TYR A 97 -2.48 -3.72 20.63
CA TYR A 97 -3.09 -4.07 19.34
C TYR A 97 -4.32 -4.97 19.48
N LEU A 98 -5.23 -4.83 18.53
CA LEU A 98 -6.16 -5.86 18.12
C LEU A 98 -5.48 -6.66 17.01
N PHE A 99 -5.25 -7.95 17.27
CA PHE A 99 -4.63 -8.87 16.31
C PHE A 99 -5.69 -9.65 15.56
N PHE A 100 -5.54 -9.77 14.26
CA PHE A 100 -6.45 -10.53 13.43
C PHE A 100 -5.72 -11.13 12.22
N SER A 101 -6.14 -12.31 11.82
CA SER A 101 -5.59 -13.04 10.68
C SER A 101 -6.67 -13.90 10.05
N GLU A 102 -6.43 -14.40 8.86
CA GLU A 102 -7.23 -15.52 8.35
C GLU A 102 -6.98 -16.76 9.21
N ALA A 103 -8.03 -17.46 9.62
CA ALA A 103 -8.02 -18.53 10.62
C ALA A 103 -7.09 -19.73 10.30
N HIS A 104 -6.46 -19.77 9.12
CA HIS A 104 -5.66 -20.90 8.65
C HIS A 104 -4.40 -20.50 7.84
N SER A 105 -3.92 -19.28 7.95
CA SER A 105 -2.71 -18.87 7.22
C SER A 105 -1.53 -18.65 8.17
N HIS A 106 -0.34 -19.13 7.77
CA HIS A 106 0.94 -18.70 8.32
C HIS A 106 1.33 -17.27 7.85
N ALA A 107 0.36 -16.51 7.33
CA ALA A 107 0.57 -15.13 6.91
C ALA A 107 0.86 -14.24 8.13
N THR A 108 1.72 -13.28 7.96
CA THR A 108 2.06 -12.29 8.99
C THR A 108 0.79 -11.62 9.50
N GLU A 109 0.57 -11.71 10.81
CA GLU A 109 -0.62 -11.22 11.50
C GLU A 109 -0.82 -9.72 11.25
N GLN A 110 -2.04 -9.34 10.90
CA GLN A 110 -2.42 -7.93 10.78
C GLN A 110 -2.78 -7.37 12.16
N LYS A 111 -2.47 -6.11 12.37
CA LYS A 111 -2.67 -5.41 13.64
C LYS A 111 -3.41 -4.10 13.42
N LEU A 112 -4.28 -3.78 14.36
CA LEU A 112 -4.90 -2.46 14.48
C LEU A 112 -4.56 -1.91 15.87
N VAL A 113 -4.13 -0.65 15.97
CA VAL A 113 -3.73 -0.06 17.25
C VAL A 113 -4.96 0.09 18.14
N LYS A 114 -5.01 -0.73 19.19
CA LYS A 114 -6.13 -0.80 20.12
C LYS A 114 -6.28 0.50 20.91
N ASP A 115 -5.17 1.10 21.36
CA ASP A 115 -5.21 2.34 22.16
C ASP A 115 -5.91 3.49 21.43
N ASP A 116 -5.78 3.55 20.12
CA ASP A 116 -6.44 4.58 19.32
C ASP A 116 -7.93 4.27 19.16
N ILE A 117 -8.31 3.01 18.98
CA ILE A 117 -9.70 2.62 18.95
C ILE A 117 -10.37 2.86 20.30
N ASP A 118 -9.73 2.49 21.42
CA ASP A 118 -10.22 2.74 22.79
C ASP A 118 -10.59 4.21 23.01
N ARG A 119 -9.79 5.14 22.47
CA ARG A 119 -10.03 6.58 22.62
C ARG A 119 -11.22 7.11 21.83
N VAL A 120 -11.47 6.54 20.64
CA VAL A 120 -12.44 7.14 19.69
C VAL A 120 -13.72 6.35 19.57
N ILE A 121 -13.77 5.10 20.02
CA ILE A 121 -14.87 4.19 19.75
C ILE A 121 -16.23 4.71 20.21
N ASN A 122 -16.27 5.46 21.30
CA ASN A 122 -17.50 6.07 21.84
C ASN A 122 -18.04 7.21 20.96
N ASP A 123 -17.17 7.79 20.11
CA ASP A 123 -17.51 8.87 19.20
C ASP A 123 -17.77 8.40 17.77
N ILE A 124 -17.70 7.10 17.49
CA ILE A 124 -17.90 6.51 16.18
C ILE A 124 -19.22 5.77 16.13
N ASP A 125 -20.03 5.99 15.09
CA ASP A 125 -21.30 5.31 14.87
C ASP A 125 -21.16 4.17 13.87
N ARG A 126 -20.21 4.31 12.90
CA ARG A 126 -19.92 3.29 11.89
C ARG A 126 -18.43 3.19 11.61
N ILE A 127 -17.94 1.96 11.47
CA ILE A 127 -16.61 1.64 10.92
C ILE A 127 -16.80 1.18 9.47
N VAL A 128 -16.03 1.78 8.54
CA VAL A 128 -15.97 1.38 7.14
C VAL A 128 -14.59 0.80 6.86
N PHE A 129 -14.51 -0.48 6.57
CA PHE A 129 -13.28 -1.15 6.17
C PHE A 129 -13.01 -0.92 4.70
N ILE A 130 -11.79 -0.51 4.37
CA ILE A 130 -11.35 -0.23 3.00
C ILE A 130 -10.33 -1.27 2.58
N GLU A 131 -10.61 -1.93 1.44
CA GLU A 131 -9.76 -2.95 0.83
C GLU A 131 -9.54 -2.67 -0.65
N ASP A 132 -8.48 -3.22 -1.23
CA ASP A 132 -8.27 -3.24 -2.67
C ASP A 132 -9.16 -4.32 -3.32
N GLU A 133 -9.16 -5.52 -2.77
CA GLU A 133 -9.90 -6.66 -3.26
C GLU A 133 -10.52 -7.46 -2.10
N VAL A 134 -11.83 -7.65 -2.11
CA VAL A 134 -12.49 -8.57 -1.18
C VAL A 134 -12.90 -9.85 -1.90
N THR A 135 -12.36 -10.99 -1.47
CA THR A 135 -12.65 -12.31 -2.06
C THR A 135 -13.59 -13.13 -1.18
N THR A 136 -13.16 -13.56 0.01
CA THR A 136 -14.00 -14.28 0.97
C THR A 136 -14.58 -13.35 2.03
N GLY A 137 -13.92 -12.25 2.32
CA GLY A 137 -14.26 -11.35 3.41
C GLY A 137 -13.93 -11.87 4.82
N ASN A 138 -13.29 -13.04 4.95
CA ASN A 138 -13.05 -13.68 6.25
C ASN A 138 -12.20 -12.81 7.18
N THR A 139 -11.17 -12.13 6.67
CA THR A 139 -10.31 -11.23 7.46
C THR A 139 -11.12 -10.09 8.06
N ILE A 140 -11.99 -9.48 7.26
CA ILE A 140 -12.87 -8.38 7.70
C ILE A 140 -13.88 -8.89 8.73
N MET A 141 -14.49 -10.04 8.47
CA MET A 141 -15.43 -10.65 9.42
C MET A 141 -14.75 -10.97 10.76
N ASN A 142 -13.48 -11.38 10.73
CA ASN A 142 -12.72 -11.67 11.95
C ASN A 142 -12.50 -10.40 12.79
N ILE A 143 -12.03 -9.30 12.19
CA ILE A 143 -11.84 -8.05 12.93
C ILE A 143 -13.18 -7.46 13.43
N ILE A 144 -14.28 -7.61 12.69
CA ILE A 144 -15.62 -7.20 13.14
C ILE A 144 -16.00 -7.97 14.42
N LYS A 145 -15.81 -9.29 14.45
CA LYS A 145 -16.07 -10.11 15.64
C LYS A 145 -15.21 -9.69 16.82
N ILE A 146 -13.94 -9.38 16.60
CA ILE A 146 -13.02 -8.93 17.64
C ILE A 146 -13.48 -7.58 18.20
N ILE A 147 -13.79 -6.60 17.36
CA ILE A 147 -14.28 -5.28 17.77
C ILE A 147 -15.62 -5.42 18.52
N THR A 148 -16.56 -6.22 18.01
CA THR A 148 -17.86 -6.42 18.64
C THR A 148 -17.74 -7.08 20.02
N LYS A 149 -16.78 -8.00 20.18
CA LYS A 149 -16.52 -8.67 21.48
C LYS A 149 -15.83 -7.74 22.47
N GLU A 150 -14.89 -6.91 21.98
CA GLU A 150 -14.08 -6.02 22.83
C GLU A 150 -14.88 -4.82 23.33
N TYR A 151 -15.77 -4.30 22.49
CA TYR A 151 -16.50 -3.06 22.80
C TYR A 151 -18.00 -3.31 22.98
N GLN A 152 -18.57 -2.88 24.10
CA GLN A 152 -20.00 -3.03 24.39
C GLN A 152 -20.89 -2.10 23.55
N LYS A 153 -20.30 -1.06 22.94
CA LYS A 153 -21.02 -0.12 22.09
C LYS A 153 -21.48 -0.80 20.81
N LYS A 154 -22.75 -0.63 20.46
CA LYS A 154 -23.30 -1.10 19.17
C LYS A 154 -22.76 -0.22 18.04
N ILE A 155 -21.85 -0.75 17.25
CA ILE A 155 -21.25 -0.10 16.10
C ILE A 155 -21.82 -0.73 14.83
N LYS A 156 -22.09 0.08 13.81
CA LYS A 156 -22.42 -0.40 12.48
C LYS A 156 -21.16 -0.62 11.67
N PHE A 157 -21.20 -1.57 10.74
CA PHE A 157 -20.07 -1.90 9.88
C PHE A 157 -20.45 -1.79 8.41
N ALA A 158 -19.50 -1.41 7.59
CA ALA A 158 -19.56 -1.45 6.14
C ALA A 158 -18.18 -1.79 5.58
N VAL A 159 -18.16 -2.21 4.33
CA VAL A 159 -16.92 -2.50 3.58
C VAL A 159 -16.98 -1.78 2.25
N ALA A 160 -15.87 -1.18 1.85
CA ALA A 160 -15.71 -0.62 0.52
C ALA A 160 -14.41 -1.13 -0.11
N SER A 161 -14.48 -1.58 -1.37
CA SER A 161 -13.33 -2.11 -2.10
C SER A 161 -13.31 -1.67 -3.57
N LEU A 162 -12.13 -1.67 -4.17
CA LEU A 162 -12.04 -1.47 -5.62
C LEU A 162 -12.69 -2.65 -6.33
N LEU A 163 -12.33 -3.87 -5.90
CA LEU A 163 -12.80 -5.12 -6.48
C LEU A 163 -13.58 -5.95 -5.46
N ASN A 164 -14.67 -6.57 -5.90
CA ASN A 164 -15.43 -7.53 -5.11
C ASN A 164 -15.55 -8.87 -5.85
N GLY A 165 -14.79 -9.87 -5.40
CA GLY A 165 -14.78 -11.25 -5.91
C GLY A 165 -15.56 -12.23 -5.04
N MET A 166 -16.39 -11.74 -4.08
CA MET A 166 -17.16 -12.60 -3.18
C MET A 166 -18.16 -13.47 -3.94
N THR A 167 -18.27 -14.73 -3.53
CA THR A 167 -19.31 -15.65 -4.00
C THR A 167 -20.68 -15.25 -3.43
N GLU A 168 -21.76 -15.75 -4.03
CA GLU A 168 -23.12 -15.53 -3.54
C GLU A 168 -23.30 -15.98 -2.07
N GLU A 169 -22.63 -17.07 -1.68
CA GLU A 169 -22.63 -17.56 -0.30
C GLU A 169 -21.98 -16.54 0.65
N SER A 170 -20.81 -16.01 0.29
CA SER A 170 -20.12 -14.99 1.08
C SER A 170 -20.92 -13.69 1.15
N LEU A 171 -21.56 -13.28 0.05
CA LEU A 171 -22.43 -12.09 0.02
C LEU A 171 -23.62 -12.25 0.95
N LYS A 172 -24.24 -13.46 1.00
CA LYS A 172 -25.33 -13.76 1.89
C LYS A 172 -24.93 -13.65 3.37
N ILE A 173 -23.76 -14.16 3.75
CA ILE A 173 -23.24 -14.02 5.13
C ILE A 173 -23.18 -12.54 5.54
N TYR A 174 -22.63 -11.67 4.67
CA TYR A 174 -22.54 -10.24 4.94
C TYR A 174 -23.90 -9.57 5.04
N GLN A 175 -24.86 -9.98 4.21
CA GLN A 175 -26.24 -9.50 4.26
C GLN A 175 -26.95 -9.91 5.56
N ASP A 176 -26.81 -11.17 5.99
CA ASP A 176 -27.39 -11.70 7.22
C ASP A 176 -26.82 -10.98 8.46
N GLU A 177 -25.53 -10.65 8.45
CA GLU A 177 -24.84 -9.87 9.48
C GLU A 177 -25.09 -8.35 9.36
N LYS A 178 -25.86 -7.89 8.37
CA LYS A 178 -26.18 -6.48 8.10
C LYS A 178 -24.94 -5.61 7.85
N ILE A 179 -23.92 -6.17 7.20
CA ILE A 179 -22.73 -5.46 6.79
C ILE A 179 -22.92 -5.01 5.35
N GLU A 180 -22.94 -3.70 5.13
CA GLU A 180 -23.10 -3.12 3.81
C GLU A 180 -21.81 -3.23 2.99
N LEU A 181 -21.95 -3.60 1.70
CA LEU A 181 -20.84 -3.75 0.76
C LEU A 181 -20.93 -2.70 -0.34
N HIS A 182 -19.85 -1.96 -0.53
CA HIS A 182 -19.66 -0.99 -1.61
C HIS A 182 -18.42 -1.37 -2.42
N TYR A 183 -18.52 -1.35 -3.75
CA TYR A 183 -17.37 -1.67 -4.61
C TYR A 183 -17.48 -0.96 -5.95
N LEU A 184 -16.34 -0.80 -6.62
CA LEU A 184 -16.33 -0.23 -7.97
C LEU A 184 -16.67 -1.31 -9.00
N VAL A 185 -16.04 -2.49 -8.90
CA VAL A 185 -16.19 -3.56 -9.88
C VAL A 185 -16.44 -4.90 -9.19
N LYS A 186 -17.49 -5.61 -9.63
CA LYS A 186 -17.72 -7.02 -9.28
C LYS A 186 -16.87 -7.89 -10.19
N THR A 187 -16.16 -8.87 -9.62
CA THR A 187 -15.28 -9.78 -10.35
C THR A 187 -15.70 -11.23 -10.14
N ASP A 188 -15.41 -12.08 -11.12
CA ASP A 188 -15.54 -13.54 -11.01
C ASP A 188 -14.15 -14.17 -11.07
N HIS A 189 -13.77 -14.83 -9.99
CA HIS A 189 -12.43 -15.41 -9.81
C HIS A 189 -12.35 -16.89 -10.25
N SER A 190 -13.44 -17.49 -10.70
CA SER A 190 -13.53 -18.93 -11.00
C SER A 190 -12.51 -19.38 -12.05
N GLY A 191 -12.14 -18.50 -13.00
CA GLY A 191 -11.17 -18.79 -14.06
C GLY A 191 -9.75 -18.30 -13.81
N TYR A 192 -9.49 -17.48 -12.78
CA TYR A 192 -8.20 -16.78 -12.63
C TYR A 192 -7.03 -17.72 -12.38
N GLY A 193 -7.25 -18.80 -11.62
CA GLY A 193 -6.23 -19.82 -11.40
C GLY A 193 -5.77 -20.49 -12.68
N ALA A 194 -6.70 -20.83 -13.55
CA ALA A 194 -6.39 -21.43 -14.85
C ALA A 194 -5.65 -20.46 -15.78
N VAL A 195 -6.02 -19.18 -15.76
CA VAL A 195 -5.29 -18.13 -16.51
C VAL A 195 -3.86 -18.00 -15.99
N ALA A 196 -3.65 -17.94 -14.69
CA ALA A 196 -2.31 -17.82 -14.10
C ALA A 196 -1.39 -19.01 -14.46
N GLU A 197 -1.94 -20.22 -14.55
CA GLU A 197 -1.16 -21.42 -14.91
C GLU A 197 -0.71 -21.45 -16.38
N GLN A 198 -1.33 -20.69 -17.26
CA GLN A 198 -0.95 -20.63 -18.68
C GLN A 198 0.35 -19.83 -18.88
N TYR A 199 0.67 -18.89 -17.99
CA TYR A 199 1.85 -18.06 -18.13
C TYR A 199 3.13 -18.78 -17.72
N ARG A 200 4.20 -18.56 -18.51
CA ARG A 200 5.56 -18.98 -18.18
C ARG A 200 6.16 -18.01 -17.17
N CYS A 201 6.92 -18.53 -16.21
CA CYS A 201 7.60 -17.69 -15.21
C CYS A 201 9.05 -17.44 -15.67
N ASP A 202 9.23 -16.98 -16.89
CA ASP A 202 10.51 -16.81 -17.58
C ASP A 202 10.96 -15.35 -17.75
N GLY A 203 10.36 -14.44 -16.96
CA GLY A 203 10.77 -13.05 -16.90
C GLY A 203 12.10 -12.84 -16.18
N LEU A 204 12.50 -11.61 -16.02
CA LEU A 204 13.80 -11.27 -15.43
C LEU A 204 13.72 -11.19 -13.91
N TYR A 205 14.50 -12.01 -13.21
CA TYR A 205 14.63 -11.99 -11.75
C TYR A 205 16.00 -11.43 -11.37
N ILE A 206 16.01 -10.33 -10.64
CA ILE A 206 17.22 -9.66 -10.16
C ILE A 206 17.24 -9.73 -8.64
N CYS A 207 18.26 -10.38 -8.08
CA CYS A 207 18.52 -10.33 -6.65
C CYS A 207 19.44 -9.15 -6.36
N ALA A 208 18.90 -8.11 -5.74
CA ALA A 208 19.68 -6.96 -5.30
C ALA A 208 20.43 -7.22 -3.97
N ILE A 209 20.28 -8.43 -3.41
CA ILE A 209 20.95 -8.87 -2.19
C ILE A 209 22.30 -9.49 -2.60
N PRO A 210 23.45 -8.92 -2.23
CA PRO A 210 24.75 -9.47 -2.56
C PRO A 210 24.91 -10.89 -2.00
N GLU A 211 25.40 -11.84 -2.81
CA GLU A 211 25.58 -13.25 -2.43
C GLU A 211 26.55 -13.44 -1.24
N ASN A 212 27.44 -12.48 -1.00
CA ASN A 212 28.46 -12.56 0.05
C ASN A 212 27.95 -12.23 1.47
N HIS A 213 26.65 -11.96 1.66
CA HIS A 213 26.06 -11.67 2.96
C HIS A 213 25.24 -12.86 3.57
N THR A 214 25.48 -14.08 3.10
CA THR A 214 25.03 -15.29 3.79
C THR A 214 26.03 -15.62 4.90
N HIS A 215 25.64 -15.36 6.14
CA HIS A 215 26.33 -15.66 7.41
C HIS A 215 27.59 -14.86 7.76
N GLU A 216 27.49 -14.21 8.91
CA GLU A 216 28.53 -13.61 9.75
C GLU A 216 29.19 -12.31 9.23
N SER A 217 28.92 -11.22 9.97
CA SER A 217 29.72 -10.01 10.09
C SER A 217 30.36 -9.46 8.81
N ALA A 218 29.53 -8.93 7.91
CA ALA A 218 30.05 -7.81 7.16
C ALA A 218 29.82 -6.56 8.02
N ASP A 219 30.83 -6.16 8.75
CA ASP A 219 30.95 -4.78 9.19
C ASP A 219 30.81 -3.93 7.93
N ILE A 220 29.60 -3.40 7.70
CA ILE A 220 29.46 -2.30 6.74
C ILE A 220 30.43 -1.27 7.29
N ASP A 221 31.45 -0.91 6.50
CA ASP A 221 32.43 0.06 6.92
C ASP A 221 31.68 1.27 7.48
N VAL A 222 31.95 1.64 8.74
CA VAL A 222 31.30 2.76 9.45
C VAL A 222 31.28 4.04 8.60
N GLN A 223 32.28 4.20 7.72
CA GLN A 223 32.34 5.33 6.78
C GLN A 223 31.33 5.19 5.64
N SER A 224 31.08 3.98 5.15
CA SER A 224 30.07 3.69 4.12
C SER A 224 28.66 3.88 4.68
N GLU A 225 28.41 3.45 5.92
CA GLU A 225 27.17 3.72 6.63
C GLU A 225 26.89 5.20 6.80
N LYS A 226 27.89 5.95 7.24
CA LYS A 226 27.80 7.39 7.42
C LYS A 226 27.48 8.09 6.11
N ASN A 227 28.18 7.72 5.04
CA ASN A 227 27.96 8.30 3.72
C ASN A 227 26.56 8.02 3.18
N MET A 228 26.00 6.81 3.38
CA MET A 228 24.61 6.50 2.98
C MET A 228 23.58 7.29 3.78
N ARG A 229 23.79 7.48 5.08
CA ARG A 229 22.87 8.27 5.94
C ARG A 229 22.91 9.75 5.62
N GLU A 230 24.05 10.29 5.21
CA GLU A 230 24.21 11.71 4.80
C GLU A 230 23.42 12.04 3.52
N HIS A 231 23.01 11.05 2.73
CA HIS A 231 22.21 11.24 1.53
C HIS A 231 20.69 11.11 1.78
N ILE A 232 20.26 10.92 3.03
CA ILE A 232 18.85 10.87 3.41
C ILE A 232 18.40 12.24 3.89
N ILE A 233 17.48 12.85 3.17
CA ILE A 233 16.86 14.11 3.57
C ILE A 233 15.72 13.79 4.57
N SER A 234 15.89 14.23 5.82
CA SER A 234 14.87 14.07 6.86
C SER A 234 13.97 15.31 6.91
N ILE A 235 12.68 15.11 6.73
CA ILE A 235 11.66 16.18 6.75
C ILE A 235 10.81 15.99 8.02
N PRO A 236 10.73 16.99 8.89
CA PRO A 236 9.93 16.91 10.11
C PRO A 236 8.44 17.07 9.85
N GLY A 237 7.63 16.73 10.87
CA GLY A 237 6.17 16.90 10.83
C GLY A 237 5.42 15.63 10.45
N TRP A 238 6.02 14.48 10.69
CA TRP A 238 5.42 13.17 10.44
C TRP A 238 4.07 13.00 11.15
N MET A 239 3.09 12.57 10.36
CA MET A 239 1.79 12.15 10.86
C MET A 239 1.58 10.67 10.50
N ASN A 240 1.53 9.82 11.51
CA ASN A 240 1.49 8.38 11.35
C ASN A 240 0.05 7.87 11.15
N ALA A 241 -0.31 7.48 9.95
CA ALA A 241 -1.65 6.95 9.65
C ALA A 241 -1.88 5.51 10.19
N ARG A 242 -0.83 4.83 10.70
CA ARG A 242 -1.01 3.61 11.51
C ARG A 242 -1.61 3.91 12.88
N ARG A 243 -1.62 5.19 13.26
CA ARG A 243 -2.33 5.75 14.39
C ARG A 243 -3.56 6.49 13.88
N PHE A 244 -4.51 6.77 14.77
CA PHE A 244 -5.70 7.54 14.44
C PHE A 244 -5.35 8.96 14.01
N VAL A 245 -5.88 9.36 12.83
CA VAL A 245 -5.70 10.70 12.28
C VAL A 245 -7.05 11.31 11.85
N ASP A 246 -7.13 12.63 11.92
CA ASP A 246 -8.13 13.41 11.20
C ASP A 246 -7.70 13.52 9.73
N ALA A 247 -8.56 13.16 8.79
CA ALA A 247 -8.18 13.07 7.39
C ALA A 247 -7.79 14.42 6.78
N LYS A 248 -8.43 15.54 7.18
CA LYS A 248 -8.06 16.88 6.71
C LYS A 248 -6.69 17.30 7.21
N GLN A 249 -6.40 17.02 8.50
CA GLN A 249 -5.09 17.31 9.08
C GLN A 249 -4.00 16.46 8.43
N TYR A 250 -4.30 15.18 8.15
CA TYR A 250 -3.38 14.28 7.47
C TYR A 250 -3.10 14.75 6.03
N GLU A 251 -4.13 15.13 5.28
CA GLU A 251 -3.95 15.71 3.95
C GLU A 251 -3.08 16.96 3.98
N ALA A 252 -3.34 17.89 4.91
CA ALA A 252 -2.56 19.12 5.05
C ALA A 252 -1.08 18.83 5.38
N ALA A 253 -0.80 17.85 6.25
CA ALA A 253 0.56 17.42 6.56
C ALA A 253 1.25 16.79 5.35
N CYS A 254 0.55 15.94 4.58
CA CYS A 254 1.08 15.34 3.36
C CYS A 254 1.35 16.37 2.25
N ARG A 255 0.50 17.40 2.11
CA ARG A 255 0.74 18.51 1.16
C ARG A 255 1.97 19.31 1.53
N LYS A 256 2.14 19.63 2.80
CA LYS A 256 3.34 20.32 3.30
C LYS A 256 4.59 19.48 3.07
N LEU A 257 4.51 18.16 3.29
CA LEU A 257 5.59 17.24 2.94
C LEU A 257 5.92 17.33 1.45
N ALA A 258 4.91 17.26 0.57
CA ALA A 258 5.11 17.32 -0.88
C ALA A 258 5.78 18.63 -1.32
N GLU A 259 5.34 19.77 -0.80
CA GLU A 259 5.96 21.08 -1.05
C GLU A 259 7.45 21.09 -0.67
N THR A 260 7.76 20.54 0.51
CA THR A 260 9.15 20.45 1.00
C THR A 260 9.98 19.50 0.14
N VAL A 261 9.44 18.32 -0.22
CA VAL A 261 10.11 17.35 -1.10
C VAL A 261 10.45 17.99 -2.45
N ILE A 262 9.52 18.71 -3.06
CA ILE A 262 9.71 19.41 -4.34
C ILE A 262 10.85 20.43 -4.22
N ALA A 263 10.85 21.22 -3.14
CA ALA A 263 11.88 22.23 -2.91
C ALA A 263 13.28 21.60 -2.70
N GLU A 264 13.36 20.56 -1.85
CA GLU A 264 14.63 19.89 -1.52
C GLU A 264 15.21 19.10 -2.70
N THR A 265 14.36 18.49 -3.53
CA THR A 265 14.80 17.69 -4.67
C THR A 265 15.09 18.53 -5.91
N GLY A 266 14.59 19.76 -5.97
CA GLY A 266 14.79 20.66 -7.10
C GLY A 266 14.23 20.13 -8.42
N VAL A 267 13.08 19.43 -8.38
CA VAL A 267 12.35 18.93 -9.57
C VAL A 267 12.05 20.10 -10.52
N LYS A 268 12.27 19.88 -11.81
CA LYS A 268 12.03 20.88 -12.85
C LYS A 268 10.91 20.44 -13.78
N GLN A 269 10.16 21.40 -14.28
CA GLN A 269 9.13 21.14 -15.29
C GLN A 269 9.71 20.37 -16.49
N GLY A 270 8.95 19.39 -16.97
CA GLY A 270 9.33 18.55 -18.09
C GLY A 270 10.18 17.33 -17.74
N GLU A 271 10.67 17.20 -16.49
CA GLU A 271 11.37 16.00 -16.06
C GLU A 271 10.42 14.78 -16.03
N ARG A 272 10.99 13.61 -16.31
CA ARG A 272 10.38 12.30 -16.08
C ARG A 272 10.75 11.81 -14.70
N VAL A 273 9.78 11.73 -13.79
CA VAL A 273 10.01 11.50 -12.36
C VAL A 273 9.34 10.21 -11.87
N LEU A 274 10.08 9.40 -11.12
CA LEU A 274 9.53 8.27 -10.37
C LEU A 274 9.45 8.63 -8.89
N VAL A 275 8.28 8.51 -8.28
CA VAL A 275 8.07 8.66 -6.83
C VAL A 275 7.72 7.31 -6.24
N ILE A 276 8.55 6.81 -5.32
CA ILE A 276 8.39 5.49 -4.70
C ILE A 276 7.97 5.64 -3.25
N GLY A 277 6.82 5.06 -2.87
CA GLY A 277 6.46 4.83 -1.48
C GLY A 277 7.00 3.48 -1.00
N THR A 278 7.30 3.35 0.29
CA THR A 278 7.81 2.10 0.84
C THR A 278 6.74 1.34 1.61
N GLU A 279 6.46 0.11 1.16
CA GLU A 279 5.51 -0.83 1.78
C GLU A 279 4.13 -0.21 2.10
N GLU A 280 3.82 0.07 3.37
CA GLU A 280 2.56 0.68 3.81
C GLU A 280 2.51 2.21 3.57
N PHE A 281 3.65 2.85 3.32
CA PHE A 281 3.77 4.30 3.16
C PHE A 281 3.53 4.72 1.70
N MET A 282 2.29 4.58 1.23
CA MET A 282 1.93 4.83 -0.17
C MET A 282 1.30 6.21 -0.41
N TYR A 283 0.34 6.62 0.42
CA TYR A 283 -0.45 7.84 0.17
C TYR A 283 0.40 9.11 0.08
N PRO A 284 1.35 9.40 0.99
CA PRO A 284 2.18 10.59 0.89
C PRO A 284 3.02 10.65 -0.39
N ALA A 285 3.50 9.48 -0.86
CA ALA A 285 4.25 9.38 -2.11
C ALA A 285 3.36 9.65 -3.34
N LEU A 286 2.16 9.10 -3.37
CA LEU A 286 1.18 9.35 -4.43
C LEU A 286 0.77 10.82 -4.49
N LEU A 287 0.50 11.45 -3.35
CA LEU A 287 0.16 12.87 -3.29
C LEU A 287 1.33 13.74 -3.75
N THR A 288 2.55 13.44 -3.32
CA THR A 288 3.76 14.14 -3.78
C THR A 288 3.92 14.01 -5.29
N GLY A 289 3.74 12.80 -5.82
CA GLY A 289 3.76 12.58 -7.27
C GLY A 289 2.71 13.42 -8.01
N GLN A 290 1.50 13.52 -7.48
CA GLN A 290 0.44 14.35 -8.07
C GLN A 290 0.80 15.86 -8.06
N GLU A 291 1.41 16.35 -6.98
CA GLU A 291 1.84 17.75 -6.95
C GLU A 291 2.97 18.02 -7.99
N ILE A 292 3.87 17.05 -8.20
CA ILE A 292 4.89 17.12 -9.25
C ILE A 292 4.26 17.05 -10.66
N GLU A 293 3.23 16.22 -10.88
CA GLU A 293 2.47 16.22 -12.15
C GLU A 293 1.90 17.62 -12.49
N LYS A 294 1.37 18.32 -11.47
CA LYS A 294 0.80 19.67 -11.65
C LYS A 294 1.85 20.70 -12.07
N MET A 295 3.12 20.44 -11.85
CA MET A 295 4.22 21.28 -12.36
C MET A 295 4.54 21.04 -13.83
N GLY A 296 3.87 20.06 -14.47
CA GLY A 296 4.10 19.71 -15.87
C GLY A 296 5.21 18.68 -16.08
N CYS A 297 5.44 17.80 -15.10
CA CYS A 297 6.34 16.66 -15.20
C CYS A 297 5.57 15.40 -15.67
N GLU A 298 6.29 14.47 -16.31
CA GLU A 298 5.82 13.10 -16.53
C GLU A 298 6.12 12.28 -15.28
N VAL A 299 5.10 11.95 -14.48
CA VAL A 299 5.31 11.28 -13.20
C VAL A 299 4.77 9.85 -13.22
N ARG A 300 5.53 8.95 -12.62
CA ARG A 300 5.06 7.63 -12.21
C ARG A 300 5.20 7.49 -10.70
N SER A 301 4.18 6.93 -10.05
CA SER A 301 4.27 6.48 -8.67
C SER A 301 4.32 4.96 -8.62
N HIS A 302 5.15 4.44 -7.72
CA HIS A 302 5.33 3.02 -7.49
C HIS A 302 5.51 2.74 -6.00
N SER A 303 5.49 1.47 -5.60
CA SER A 303 5.74 1.09 -4.21
C SER A 303 6.59 -0.18 -4.12
N THR A 304 7.41 -0.28 -3.08
CA THR A 304 7.93 -1.59 -2.69
C THR A 304 6.82 -2.43 -2.08
N THR A 305 6.88 -3.75 -2.23
CA THR A 305 5.84 -4.67 -1.76
C THR A 305 6.43 -5.93 -1.16
N ARG A 306 5.66 -6.59 -0.29
CA ARG A 306 6.00 -7.90 0.30
C ARG A 306 5.52 -9.07 -0.55
N SER A 307 4.81 -8.81 -1.64
CA SER A 307 4.21 -9.85 -2.49
C SER A 307 5.23 -10.39 -3.49
N PRO A 308 5.67 -11.67 -3.38
CA PRO A 308 6.51 -12.31 -4.37
C PRO A 308 5.64 -12.78 -5.54
N ILE A 309 5.66 -12.03 -6.64
CA ILE A 309 4.90 -12.34 -7.85
C ILE A 309 5.89 -12.85 -8.88
N ALA A 310 5.53 -13.91 -9.60
CA ALA A 310 6.28 -14.37 -10.74
C ALA A 310 6.26 -13.34 -11.87
N VAL A 311 7.28 -13.32 -12.69
CA VAL A 311 7.40 -12.45 -13.85
C VAL A 311 7.54 -13.27 -15.12
N SER A 312 7.06 -12.74 -16.26
CA SER A 312 7.04 -13.44 -17.53
C SER A 312 7.50 -12.54 -18.68
N THR A 313 8.07 -13.14 -19.72
CA THR A 313 8.41 -12.44 -20.97
C THR A 313 7.19 -12.21 -21.86
N GLU A 314 6.03 -12.79 -21.56
CA GLU A 314 4.82 -12.69 -22.36
C GLU A 314 4.21 -11.28 -22.23
N GLU A 315 3.92 -10.64 -23.38
CA GLU A 315 3.46 -9.24 -23.47
C GLU A 315 2.17 -8.98 -22.67
N GLU A 316 1.24 -9.92 -22.67
CA GLU A 316 -0.05 -9.83 -21.97
C GLU A 316 0.09 -10.01 -20.44
N TYR A 317 1.24 -10.49 -19.97
CA TYR A 317 1.48 -10.65 -18.55
C TYR A 317 1.82 -9.31 -17.89
N PRO A 318 1.30 -9.00 -16.69
CA PRO A 318 1.40 -7.65 -16.13
C PRO A 318 2.78 -7.26 -15.59
N LEU A 319 3.71 -8.21 -15.38
CA LEU A 319 5.00 -7.98 -14.71
C LEU A 319 6.12 -8.75 -15.42
N HIS A 320 7.18 -8.04 -15.83
CA HIS A 320 8.25 -8.61 -16.67
C HIS A 320 9.60 -8.72 -15.97
N CYS A 321 9.87 -7.83 -15.00
CA CYS A 321 11.10 -7.78 -14.27
C CYS A 321 10.82 -7.62 -12.76
N ARG A 322 11.46 -8.46 -11.93
CA ARG A 322 11.35 -8.38 -10.47
C ARG A 322 12.71 -8.15 -9.84
N TYR A 323 12.78 -7.17 -8.96
CA TYR A 323 13.92 -6.90 -8.10
C TYR A 323 13.60 -7.38 -6.69
N GLU A 324 14.37 -8.35 -6.17
CA GLU A 324 14.28 -8.79 -4.77
C GLU A 324 15.16 -7.89 -3.91
N LEU A 325 14.57 -7.32 -2.87
CA LEU A 325 15.14 -6.31 -2.00
C LEU A 325 15.06 -6.73 -0.53
N ARG A 326 15.66 -5.94 0.34
CA ARG A 326 15.38 -5.94 1.77
C ARG A 326 14.47 -4.77 2.14
N SER A 327 13.67 -4.96 3.19
CA SER A 327 12.78 -3.92 3.69
C SER A 327 13.55 -2.77 4.34
N LEU A 328 13.04 -1.53 4.19
CA LEU A 328 13.56 -0.38 4.92
C LEU A 328 13.11 -0.38 6.40
N TYR A 329 12.12 -1.19 6.76
CA TYR A 329 11.56 -1.28 8.13
C TYR A 329 12.13 -2.45 8.92
N ASP A 330 12.46 -3.54 8.24
CA ASP A 330 12.91 -4.80 8.84
C ASP A 330 13.99 -5.43 7.95
N PRO A 331 15.28 -5.44 8.36
CA PRO A 331 16.39 -5.89 7.52
C PRO A 331 16.31 -7.37 7.15
N ASP A 332 15.56 -8.17 7.88
CA ASP A 332 15.42 -9.61 7.61
C ASP A 332 14.24 -9.92 6.67
N ARG A 333 13.39 -8.93 6.43
CA ARG A 333 12.24 -9.06 5.54
C ARG A 333 12.63 -8.83 4.09
N LYS A 334 12.21 -9.75 3.22
CA LYS A 334 12.26 -9.55 1.77
C LYS A 334 11.13 -8.65 1.32
N THR A 335 11.44 -7.74 0.40
CA THR A 335 10.48 -6.94 -0.36
C THR A 335 10.82 -6.99 -1.83
N PHE A 336 9.94 -6.48 -2.67
CA PHE A 336 10.08 -6.52 -4.11
C PHE A 336 9.67 -5.19 -4.72
N ILE A 337 10.24 -4.88 -5.88
CA ILE A 337 9.76 -3.84 -6.78
C ILE A 337 9.81 -4.39 -8.21
N TYR A 338 8.93 -3.93 -9.06
CA TYR A 338 8.75 -4.49 -10.40
C TYR A 338 8.98 -3.42 -11.47
N ASP A 339 9.39 -3.87 -12.67
CA ASP A 339 9.39 -3.12 -13.92
C ASP A 339 9.94 -1.69 -13.82
N LEU A 340 11.12 -1.54 -13.19
CA LEU A 340 11.80 -0.25 -13.13
C LEU A 340 12.23 0.20 -14.52
N GLU A 341 12.04 1.49 -14.80
CA GLU A 341 12.41 2.16 -16.05
C GLU A 341 13.43 3.27 -15.80
N ASN A 342 13.84 3.96 -16.88
CA ASN A 342 14.69 5.13 -16.80
C ASN A 342 13.85 6.39 -16.50
N TYR A 343 14.32 7.19 -15.55
CA TYR A 343 13.74 8.47 -15.15
C TYR A 343 14.86 9.51 -15.00
N ASP A 344 14.54 10.78 -15.22
CA ASP A 344 15.48 11.88 -14.97
C ASP A 344 15.74 12.02 -13.45
N ARG A 345 14.75 11.62 -12.63
CA ARG A 345 14.80 11.71 -11.18
C ARG A 345 13.98 10.59 -10.53
N VAL A 346 14.54 10.01 -9.46
CA VAL A 346 13.84 9.07 -8.59
C VAL A 346 13.80 9.62 -7.17
N ILE A 347 12.60 9.67 -6.59
CA ILE A 347 12.35 10.11 -5.21
C ILE A 347 11.79 8.94 -4.43
N VAL A 348 12.58 8.41 -3.50
CA VAL A 348 12.14 7.36 -2.56
C VAL A 348 11.65 8.02 -1.29
N MET A 349 10.41 7.74 -0.89
CA MET A 349 9.78 8.28 0.30
C MET A 349 9.48 7.19 1.32
N THR A 350 9.86 7.41 2.57
CA THR A 350 9.68 6.45 3.66
C THR A 350 9.38 7.16 4.98
N ASP A 351 8.64 6.48 5.87
CA ASP A 351 8.45 6.89 7.28
C ASP A 351 9.10 5.90 8.25
N SER A 352 10.02 5.08 7.78
CA SER A 352 10.76 4.15 8.64
C SER A 352 11.55 4.93 9.71
N ALA A 353 11.33 4.57 10.98
CA ALA A 353 12.05 5.18 12.11
C ALA A 353 13.55 4.88 12.06
N LEU A 354 13.88 3.66 11.66
CA LEU A 354 15.23 3.21 11.43
C LEU A 354 15.30 2.76 9.97
N VAL A 355 15.71 3.67 9.09
CA VAL A 355 15.95 3.27 7.71
C VAL A 355 17.00 2.16 7.72
N SER A 356 16.56 0.92 7.44
CA SER A 356 17.48 -0.22 7.37
C SER A 356 18.51 0.04 6.28
N LEU A 357 19.79 0.03 6.64
CA LEU A 357 20.87 0.25 5.68
C LEU A 357 20.88 -0.83 4.60
N LYS A 358 20.64 -2.10 4.97
CA LYS A 358 20.50 -3.19 4.00
C LYS A 358 19.32 -2.95 3.06
N GLY A 359 18.18 -2.44 3.58
CA GLY A 359 17.04 -2.08 2.78
C GLY A 359 17.36 -0.95 1.80
N LEU A 360 18.02 0.10 2.28
CA LEU A 360 18.42 1.22 1.47
C LEU A 360 19.43 0.81 0.39
N GLU A 361 20.43 0.01 0.75
CA GLU A 361 21.47 -0.51 -0.17
C GLU A 361 20.84 -1.30 -1.32
N THR A 362 19.97 -2.28 -0.99
CA THR A 362 19.35 -3.11 -2.02
C THR A 362 18.41 -2.32 -2.93
N LEU A 363 17.64 -1.37 -2.38
CA LEU A 363 16.75 -0.52 -3.17
C LEU A 363 17.54 0.43 -4.07
N THR A 364 18.56 1.10 -3.54
CA THR A 364 19.40 2.01 -4.35
C THR A 364 20.20 1.25 -5.40
N TYR A 365 20.68 0.05 -5.11
CA TYR A 365 21.32 -0.81 -6.11
C TYR A 365 20.36 -1.11 -7.28
N ALA A 366 19.14 -1.58 -6.99
CA ALA A 366 18.15 -1.85 -8.03
C ALA A 366 17.82 -0.60 -8.87
N LEU A 367 17.65 0.54 -8.22
CA LEU A 367 17.35 1.81 -8.91
C LEU A 367 18.51 2.29 -9.78
N ARG A 368 19.76 2.18 -9.30
CA ARG A 368 20.96 2.61 -10.02
C ARG A 368 21.28 1.80 -11.27
N MET A 369 20.65 0.63 -11.44
CA MET A 369 20.77 -0.12 -12.70
C MET A 369 20.24 0.66 -13.91
N LYS A 370 19.33 1.62 -13.68
CA LYS A 370 18.70 2.41 -14.75
C LYS A 370 18.66 3.92 -14.47
N ASN A 371 18.99 4.38 -13.27
CA ASN A 371 18.76 5.76 -12.85
C ASN A 371 19.99 6.30 -12.10
N GLU A 372 20.40 7.54 -12.40
CA GLU A 372 21.55 8.17 -11.74
C GLU A 372 21.13 9.09 -10.58
N ASN A 373 20.04 9.83 -10.75
CA ASN A 373 19.61 10.86 -9.81
C ASN A 373 18.55 10.31 -8.85
N ILE A 374 19.00 9.80 -7.71
CA ILE A 374 18.14 9.17 -6.69
C ILE A 374 18.24 9.96 -5.40
N THR A 375 17.10 10.39 -4.87
CA THR A 375 16.98 11.08 -3.57
C THR A 375 16.11 10.25 -2.63
N VAL A 376 16.57 10.07 -1.40
CA VAL A 376 15.81 9.37 -0.35
C VAL A 376 15.29 10.40 0.65
N ILE A 377 13.99 10.40 0.84
CA ILE A 377 13.27 11.30 1.75
C ILE A 377 12.72 10.47 2.91
N ARG A 378 13.03 10.87 4.12
CA ARG A 378 12.42 10.33 5.33
C ARG A 378 11.51 11.37 5.97
N TRP A 379 10.24 11.04 6.12
CA TRP A 379 9.29 11.83 6.89
C TRP A 379 9.37 11.44 8.38
N CYS A 380 9.71 12.35 9.30
CA CYS A 380 9.96 12.06 10.72
C CYS A 380 9.41 13.15 11.67
#